data_d37660ab918954467d7ae41eeae85e53
#
_entry.id   d37660ab918954467d7ae41eeae85e53
#
_cell.length_a   1.000
_cell.length_b   1.000
_cell.length_c   1.000
_cell.angle_alpha   90.00
_cell.angle_beta   90.00
_cell.angle_gamma   90.00
#
_symmetry.space_group_name_H-M   'P 1'
#
loop_
_entity.id
_entity.type
_entity.pdbx_description
1 polymer ?
#
loop_
_entity_poly.entity_id
_entity_poly.type
_entity_poly.pdbx_seq_one_letter_code
_entity_poly.pdbx_strand_id
1 'polypeptide(L)'
;MNSTLEIIQQKFGASCRLCPPLKEPQLSDAKALLPNDLLELLKASNGVLEMMTHPKANDGKPFVIGSILYSFDEIVTESKAFYELYGIEGVVLAGNGAGGYFVIQPNGKIFLYEYVGEDGEYYAQNIGEYISKSYFPSKGEHE
;
A
#
# COMPACT_ATOMS: atom_id res chain seq x y z
N MET A 1 -3.18 19.30 0.20
CA MET A 1 -3.14 17.86 0.51
C MET A 1 -3.15 17.03 -0.77
N ASN A 2 -2.48 15.90 -0.76
CA ASN A 2 -2.46 15.00 -1.90
C ASN A 2 -3.86 14.44 -2.15
N SER A 3 -4.33 14.49 -3.41
CA SER A 3 -5.70 14.08 -3.73
C SER A 3 -5.90 12.57 -3.50
N THR A 4 -4.87 11.76 -3.68
CA THR A 4 -4.98 10.33 -3.41
C THR A 4 -5.18 10.07 -1.92
N LEU A 5 -4.51 10.84 -1.05
CA LEU A 5 -4.74 10.73 0.39
C LEU A 5 -6.17 11.10 0.75
N GLU A 6 -6.72 12.12 0.09
CA GLU A 6 -8.11 12.50 0.32
C GLU A 6 -9.05 11.35 -0.03
N ILE A 7 -8.79 10.67 -1.15
CA ILE A 7 -9.59 9.51 -1.55
C ILE A 7 -9.48 8.41 -0.49
N ILE A 8 -8.29 8.15 0.01
CA ILE A 8 -8.08 7.16 1.05
C ILE A 8 -8.89 7.50 2.29
N GLN A 9 -8.81 8.74 2.75
CA GLN A 9 -9.51 9.17 3.95
C GLN A 9 -11.02 9.11 3.77
N GLN A 10 -11.52 9.47 2.59
CA GLN A 10 -12.95 9.38 2.32
C GLN A 10 -13.42 7.93 2.29
N LYS A 11 -12.62 7.05 1.70
CA LYS A 11 -13.02 5.66 1.55
C LYS A 11 -12.94 4.89 2.86
N PHE A 12 -11.90 5.11 3.64
CA PHE A 12 -11.64 4.29 4.82
C PHE A 12 -11.97 4.98 6.14
N GLY A 13 -11.95 6.31 6.18
CA GLY A 13 -12.32 7.05 7.39
C GLY A 13 -11.53 6.59 8.61
N ALA A 14 -12.25 6.17 9.64
CA ALA A 14 -11.62 5.70 10.88
C ALA A 14 -10.90 4.36 10.73
N SER A 15 -11.07 3.69 9.59
CA SER A 15 -10.40 2.41 9.33
C SER A 15 -9.00 2.59 8.81
N CYS A 16 -8.50 3.81 8.72
CA CYS A 16 -7.10 4.03 8.31
C CYS A 16 -6.42 5.03 9.23
N ARG A 17 -5.10 4.94 9.26
CA ARG A 17 -4.26 5.92 9.98
C ARG A 17 -3.13 6.33 9.05
N LEU A 18 -3.01 7.64 8.85
CA LEU A 18 -1.90 8.19 8.08
C LEU A 18 -0.64 8.19 8.93
N CYS A 19 0.48 7.87 8.30
CA CYS A 19 1.78 7.89 8.96
C CYS A 19 2.43 9.25 8.77
N PRO A 20 3.46 9.59 9.57
CA PRO A 20 4.19 10.83 9.37
C PRO A 20 4.78 10.90 7.96
N PRO A 21 5.00 12.11 7.42
CA PRO A 21 5.57 12.26 6.08
C PRO A 21 6.97 11.67 5.98
N LEU A 22 7.31 11.17 4.80
CA LEU A 22 8.66 10.69 4.52
C LEU A 22 9.62 11.88 4.52
N LYS A 23 10.75 11.73 5.22
CA LYS A 23 11.73 12.79 5.41
C LYS A 23 13.13 12.32 5.05
N GLU A 24 14.06 13.29 4.97
CA GLU A 24 15.47 12.96 4.77
C GLU A 24 16.01 12.20 5.98
N PRO A 25 17.00 11.31 5.77
CA PRO A 25 17.70 11.06 4.49
C PRO A 25 16.96 10.13 3.54
N GLN A 26 15.94 9.43 3.98
CA GLN A 26 15.24 8.45 3.16
C GLN A 26 14.55 9.07 1.95
N LEU A 27 14.12 10.32 2.04
CA LEU A 27 13.46 11.00 0.93
C LEU A 27 14.36 11.05 -0.30
N SER A 28 15.66 11.28 -0.13
CA SER A 28 16.59 11.30 -1.26
C SER A 28 16.66 9.94 -1.95
N ASP A 29 16.70 8.86 -1.17
CA ASP A 29 16.70 7.51 -1.74
C ASP A 29 15.39 7.23 -2.47
N ALA A 30 14.29 7.66 -1.89
CA ALA A 30 12.98 7.44 -2.51
C ALA A 30 12.85 8.16 -3.84
N LYS A 31 13.41 9.35 -3.96
CA LYS A 31 13.39 10.08 -5.24
C LYS A 31 14.06 9.31 -6.36
N ALA A 32 15.09 8.53 -6.03
CA ALA A 32 15.82 7.75 -7.02
C ALA A 32 15.12 6.44 -7.37
N LEU A 33 14.27 5.91 -6.49
CA LEU A 33 13.74 4.56 -6.63
C LEU A 33 12.26 4.49 -6.97
N LEU A 34 11.46 5.50 -6.63
CA LEU A 34 10.02 5.40 -6.72
C LEU A 34 9.44 6.18 -7.89
N PRO A 35 8.33 5.67 -8.47
CA PRO A 35 7.55 6.47 -9.42
C PRO A 35 7.07 7.76 -8.76
N ASN A 36 6.90 8.80 -9.56
CA ASN A 36 6.61 10.12 -9.03
C ASN A 36 5.31 10.19 -8.24
N ASP A 37 4.25 9.53 -8.70
CA ASP A 37 2.98 9.59 -8.00
C ASP A 37 3.05 8.91 -6.62
N LEU A 38 3.79 7.79 -6.53
CA LEU A 38 3.99 7.14 -5.23
C LEU A 38 4.87 8.01 -4.32
N LEU A 39 5.92 8.60 -4.88
CA LEU A 39 6.78 9.49 -4.11
C LEU A 39 6.00 10.65 -3.51
N GLU A 40 5.15 11.31 -4.29
CA GLU A 40 4.37 12.43 -3.80
C GLU A 40 3.43 12.00 -2.68
N LEU A 41 2.88 10.78 -2.79
CA LEU A 41 2.02 10.26 -1.76
C LEU A 41 2.78 10.04 -0.45
N LEU A 42 3.97 9.45 -0.52
CA LEU A 42 4.77 9.19 0.68
C LEU A 42 5.32 10.48 1.29
N LYS A 43 5.54 11.52 0.50
CA LYS A 43 5.94 12.82 1.02
C LYS A 43 4.86 13.41 1.93
N ALA A 44 3.62 13.03 1.71
CA ALA A 44 2.51 13.48 2.54
C ALA A 44 2.24 12.49 3.68
N SER A 45 2.42 11.20 3.44
CA SER A 45 2.19 10.15 4.45
C SER A 45 3.05 8.95 4.09
N ASN A 46 4.02 8.63 4.92
CA ASN A 46 4.94 7.53 4.66
C ASN A 46 4.29 6.21 5.04
N GLY A 47 3.30 5.83 4.24
CA GLY A 47 2.50 4.65 4.46
C GLY A 47 1.14 4.99 5.06
N VAL A 48 0.19 4.09 4.90
CA VAL A 48 -1.16 4.23 5.47
C VAL A 48 -1.52 2.90 6.11
N LEU A 49 -1.83 2.93 7.39
CA LEU A 49 -2.16 1.72 8.14
C LEU A 49 -3.65 1.44 8.07
N GLU A 50 -3.98 0.15 8.03
CA GLU A 50 -5.36 -0.30 8.10
C GLU A 50 -5.69 -0.57 9.57
N MET A 51 -6.79 -0.01 10.05
CA MET A 51 -7.17 -0.06 11.46
C MET A 51 -8.45 -0.83 11.65
N MET A 52 -8.59 -1.46 12.81
CA MET A 52 -9.81 -2.16 13.19
C MET A 52 -10.11 -1.88 14.66
N THR A 53 -11.39 -1.87 15.00
CA THR A 53 -11.83 -1.77 16.37
C THR A 53 -12.66 -3.00 16.73
N HIS A 54 -12.39 -3.59 17.87
CA HIS A 54 -13.16 -4.74 18.35
C HIS A 54 -13.34 -4.59 19.86
N PRO A 55 -14.57 -4.80 20.39
CA PRO A 55 -14.82 -4.57 21.81
C PRO A 55 -13.94 -5.37 22.76
N LYS A 56 -13.47 -6.54 22.31
CA LYS A 56 -12.69 -7.44 23.18
C LYS A 56 -11.20 -7.39 22.88
N ALA A 57 -10.76 -6.47 22.05
CA ALA A 57 -9.34 -6.36 21.69
C ALA A 57 -8.87 -4.95 21.95
N ASN A 58 -7.65 -4.81 22.50
CA ASN A 58 -7.01 -3.53 22.74
C ASN A 58 -7.88 -2.57 23.54
N ASP A 59 -8.63 -3.11 24.53
CA ASP A 59 -9.53 -2.34 25.38
C ASP A 59 -10.56 -1.53 24.58
N GLY A 60 -10.98 -2.06 23.43
CA GLY A 60 -11.95 -1.38 22.57
C GLY A 60 -11.35 -0.25 21.74
N LYS A 61 -10.04 -0.05 21.80
CA LYS A 61 -9.36 1.02 21.05
C LYS A 61 -8.93 0.49 19.69
N PRO A 62 -8.80 1.39 18.70
CA PRO A 62 -8.33 0.98 17.37
C PRO A 62 -6.95 0.33 17.43
N PHE A 63 -6.73 -0.65 16.57
CA PHE A 63 -5.44 -1.31 16.44
C PHE A 63 -5.14 -1.61 14.99
N VAL A 64 -3.85 -1.77 14.67
CA VAL A 64 -3.37 -1.99 13.31
C VAL A 64 -3.59 -3.45 12.91
N ILE A 65 -4.17 -3.68 11.73
CA ILE A 65 -4.32 -5.03 11.19
C ILE A 65 -3.60 -5.22 9.87
N GLY A 66 -3.08 -4.16 9.27
CA GLY A 66 -2.34 -4.27 8.02
C GLY A 66 -1.96 -2.92 7.48
N SER A 67 -1.59 -2.89 6.22
CA SER A 67 -1.21 -1.66 5.54
C SER A 67 -2.02 -1.51 4.26
N ILE A 68 -2.67 -0.37 4.12
CA ILE A 68 -3.32 0.00 2.86
C ILE A 68 -2.25 0.41 1.86
N LEU A 69 -1.20 1.06 2.35
CA LEU A 69 -0.05 1.48 1.57
C LEU A 69 1.19 1.29 2.42
N TYR A 70 2.22 0.63 1.90
CA TYR A 70 3.47 0.40 2.63
C TYR A 70 4.24 1.70 2.82
N SER A 71 5.00 1.77 3.92
CA SER A 71 6.00 2.81 4.11
C SER A 71 7.16 2.58 3.14
N PHE A 72 8.05 3.58 3.02
CA PHE A 72 9.20 3.43 2.14
C PHE A 72 10.07 2.23 2.52
N ASP A 73 10.34 2.03 3.80
CA ASP A 73 11.13 0.88 4.25
C ASP A 73 10.47 -0.43 3.85
N GLU A 74 9.16 -0.53 4.02
CA GLU A 74 8.43 -1.73 3.64
C GLU A 74 8.44 -1.92 2.12
N ILE A 75 8.30 -0.84 1.36
CA ILE A 75 8.36 -0.91 -0.09
C ILE A 75 9.69 -1.49 -0.55
N VAL A 76 10.79 -1.01 0.01
CA VAL A 76 12.13 -1.50 -0.35
C VAL A 76 12.27 -2.97 0.00
N THR A 77 11.89 -3.34 1.21
CA THR A 77 12.00 -4.72 1.68
C THR A 77 11.14 -5.67 0.85
N GLU A 78 9.88 -5.29 0.62
CA GLU A 78 8.95 -6.17 -0.09
C GLU A 78 9.24 -6.23 -1.58
N SER A 79 9.75 -5.14 -2.16
CA SER A 79 10.15 -5.15 -3.57
C SER A 79 11.32 -6.08 -3.79
N LYS A 80 12.25 -6.11 -2.85
CA LYS A 80 13.39 -7.03 -2.93
C LYS A 80 12.92 -8.48 -2.80
N ALA A 81 12.03 -8.75 -1.84
CA ALA A 81 11.48 -10.09 -1.65
C ALA A 81 10.72 -10.55 -2.89
N PHE A 82 9.95 -9.65 -3.49
CA PHE A 82 9.22 -9.95 -4.71
C PHE A 82 10.17 -10.32 -5.84
N TYR A 83 11.23 -9.54 -6.01
CA TYR A 83 12.22 -9.83 -7.05
C TYR A 83 12.86 -11.22 -6.83
N GLU A 84 13.17 -11.55 -5.58
CA GLU A 84 13.79 -12.84 -5.27
C GLU A 84 12.85 -14.01 -5.57
N LEU A 85 11.55 -13.81 -5.36
CA LEU A 85 10.58 -14.87 -5.58
C LEU A 85 10.15 -15.00 -7.04
N TYR A 86 10.00 -13.90 -7.74
CA TYR A 86 9.41 -13.88 -9.09
C TYR A 86 10.41 -13.61 -10.20
N GLY A 87 11.59 -13.06 -9.87
CA GLY A 87 12.56 -12.69 -10.89
C GLY A 87 12.16 -11.48 -11.73
N ILE A 88 11.21 -10.71 -11.26
CA ILE A 88 10.65 -9.56 -11.97
C ILE A 88 10.90 -8.31 -11.13
N GLU A 89 11.35 -7.24 -11.78
CA GLU A 89 11.50 -5.97 -11.09
C GLU A 89 10.18 -5.23 -11.04
N GLY A 90 9.92 -4.58 -9.90
CA GLY A 90 8.72 -3.78 -9.72
C GLY A 90 8.74 -3.15 -8.35
N VAL A 91 7.82 -2.22 -8.12
CA VAL A 91 7.71 -1.52 -6.85
C VAL A 91 6.47 -2.06 -6.14
N VAL A 92 6.68 -2.75 -5.01
CA VAL A 92 5.57 -3.33 -4.24
C VAL A 92 5.02 -2.24 -3.33
N LEU A 93 3.77 -1.84 -3.56
CA LEU A 93 3.18 -0.75 -2.76
C LEU A 93 2.29 -1.26 -1.64
N ALA A 94 1.87 -2.51 -1.68
CA ALA A 94 1.03 -3.09 -0.64
C ALA A 94 0.94 -4.60 -0.84
N GLY A 95 0.52 -5.32 0.21
CA GLY A 95 0.16 -6.73 0.10
C GLY A 95 -1.34 -6.87 0.05
N ASN A 96 -1.82 -8.07 -0.32
CA ASN A 96 -3.26 -8.33 -0.38
C ASN A 96 -3.78 -9.03 0.90
N GLY A 97 -2.92 -9.18 1.91
CA GLY A 97 -3.32 -9.84 3.14
C GLY A 97 -3.27 -11.36 3.09
N ALA A 98 -2.92 -11.94 1.96
CA ALA A 98 -2.91 -13.38 1.76
C ALA A 98 -1.62 -13.86 1.10
N GLY A 99 -0.55 -13.10 1.26
CA GLY A 99 0.76 -13.45 0.71
C GLY A 99 1.02 -12.92 -0.69
N GLY A 100 0.06 -12.21 -1.28
CA GLY A 100 0.24 -11.63 -2.60
C GLY A 100 0.78 -10.22 -2.55
N TYR A 101 1.19 -9.71 -3.71
CA TYR A 101 1.83 -8.40 -3.85
C TYR A 101 1.09 -7.55 -4.88
N PHE A 102 0.80 -6.30 -4.51
CA PHE A 102 0.40 -5.30 -5.49
C PHE A 102 1.66 -4.58 -5.95
N VAL A 103 1.92 -4.62 -7.24
CA VAL A 103 3.21 -4.20 -7.80
C VAL A 103 3.02 -3.17 -8.90
N ILE A 104 3.74 -2.05 -8.79
CA ILE A 104 3.80 -1.06 -9.87
C ILE A 104 4.89 -1.50 -10.83
N GLN A 105 4.51 -1.78 -12.07
CA GLN A 105 5.47 -2.17 -13.09
C GLN A 105 6.10 -0.94 -13.75
N PRO A 106 7.18 -1.13 -14.54
CA PRO A 106 7.84 0.02 -15.15
C PRO A 106 6.93 0.89 -16.00
N ASN A 107 5.85 0.34 -16.55
CA ASN A 107 4.88 1.14 -17.33
C ASN A 107 3.92 1.94 -16.44
N GLY A 108 4.06 1.85 -15.12
CA GLY A 108 3.21 2.58 -14.17
C GLY A 108 1.93 1.87 -13.79
N LYS A 109 1.61 0.78 -14.45
CA LYS A 109 0.39 0.03 -14.15
C LYS A 109 0.61 -0.89 -12.96
N ILE A 110 -0.47 -1.20 -12.25
CA ILE A 110 -0.42 -2.01 -11.03
C ILE A 110 -0.99 -3.39 -11.32
N PHE A 111 -0.22 -4.42 -10.94
CA PHE A 111 -0.60 -5.81 -11.12
C PHE A 111 -0.62 -6.50 -9.76
N LEU A 112 -1.48 -7.50 -9.63
CA LEU A 112 -1.54 -8.35 -8.44
C LEU A 112 -0.86 -9.67 -8.75
N TYR A 113 0.12 -10.04 -7.93
CA TYR A 113 0.84 -11.31 -8.03
C TYR A 113 0.51 -12.14 -6.81
N GLU A 114 -0.19 -13.26 -7.01
CA GLU A 114 -0.66 -14.08 -5.90
C GLU A 114 0.07 -15.42 -5.77
N TYR A 115 0.56 -15.96 -6.87
CA TYR A 115 1.17 -17.30 -6.84
C TYR A 115 2.51 -17.27 -7.55
N VAL A 116 3.55 -17.77 -6.86
CA VAL A 116 4.89 -17.83 -7.44
C VAL A 116 4.87 -18.68 -8.68
N GLY A 117 5.50 -18.20 -9.74
CA GLY A 117 5.56 -18.91 -11.02
C GLY A 117 4.45 -18.56 -11.96
N GLU A 118 3.49 -17.77 -11.54
CA GLU A 118 2.39 -17.33 -12.40
C GLU A 118 2.55 -15.86 -12.75
N ASP A 119 1.96 -15.46 -13.86
CA ASP A 119 1.95 -14.07 -14.27
C ASP A 119 1.05 -13.27 -13.34
N GLY A 120 1.36 -11.99 -13.21
CA GLY A 120 0.50 -11.09 -12.47
C GLY A 120 -0.77 -10.78 -13.23
N GLU A 121 -1.82 -10.43 -12.50
CA GLU A 121 -3.08 -10.00 -13.08
C GLU A 121 -3.15 -8.48 -13.07
N TYR A 122 -3.54 -7.90 -14.20
CA TYR A 122 -3.75 -6.45 -14.26
C TYR A 122 -4.79 -6.05 -13.22
N TYR A 123 -4.48 -5.03 -12.44
CA TYR A 123 -5.37 -4.59 -11.38
C TYR A 123 -5.84 -3.15 -11.55
N ALA A 124 -4.89 -2.24 -11.80
CA ALA A 124 -5.22 -0.82 -11.87
C ALA A 124 -4.20 -0.09 -12.75
N GLN A 125 -4.63 1.03 -13.34
CA GLN A 125 -3.73 1.80 -14.20
C GLN A 125 -2.91 2.83 -13.44
N ASN A 126 -3.28 3.13 -12.19
CA ASN A 126 -2.54 4.06 -11.34
C ASN A 126 -2.94 3.85 -9.89
N ILE A 127 -2.29 4.59 -8.98
CA ILE A 127 -2.52 4.42 -7.55
C ILE A 127 -3.93 4.85 -7.16
N GLY A 128 -4.44 5.90 -7.78
CA GLY A 128 -5.81 6.35 -7.48
C GLY A 128 -6.85 5.27 -7.79
N GLU A 129 -6.71 4.61 -8.94
CA GLU A 129 -7.62 3.54 -9.29
C GLU A 129 -7.43 2.34 -8.37
N TYR A 130 -6.18 2.02 -7.99
CA TYR A 130 -5.91 0.96 -7.04
C TYR A 130 -6.69 1.17 -5.74
N ILE A 131 -6.64 2.38 -5.19
CA ILE A 131 -7.35 2.68 -3.94
C ILE A 131 -8.86 2.55 -4.15
N SER A 132 -9.35 3.07 -5.26
CA SER A 132 -10.80 3.06 -5.53
C SER A 132 -11.35 1.65 -5.66
N LYS A 133 -10.59 0.74 -6.24
CA LYS A 133 -11.02 -0.65 -6.46
C LYS A 133 -10.81 -1.54 -5.24
N SER A 134 -9.86 -1.20 -4.37
CA SER A 134 -9.48 -2.09 -3.29
C SER A 134 -10.60 -2.26 -2.28
N TYR A 135 -10.70 -3.49 -1.78
CA TYR A 135 -11.64 -3.83 -0.72
C TYR A 135 -10.83 -4.35 0.47
N PHE A 136 -11.09 -3.76 1.63
CA PHE A 136 -10.39 -4.16 2.85
C PHE A 136 -11.40 -4.62 3.88
N PRO A 137 -11.20 -5.80 4.46
CA PRO A 137 -12.17 -6.37 5.42
C PRO A 137 -12.52 -5.45 6.58
N SER A 138 -11.60 -4.57 6.97
CA SER A 138 -11.84 -3.66 8.08
C SER A 138 -12.99 -2.70 7.82
N LYS A 139 -13.45 -2.58 6.58
CA LYS A 139 -14.63 -1.78 6.27
C LYS A 139 -15.91 -2.38 6.82
N GLY A 140 -15.94 -3.69 7.04
CA GLY A 140 -17.05 -4.33 7.71
C GLY A 140 -18.31 -4.53 6.88
N GLU A 141 -18.19 -4.53 5.57
CA GLU A 141 -19.36 -4.73 4.72
C GLU A 141 -19.79 -6.18 4.66
N HIS A 142 -18.94 -7.04 5.06
CA HIS A 142 -19.25 -8.45 5.05
C HIS A 142 -20.10 -8.75 6.24
N GLU A 143 -21.21 -8.71 6.27
CA GLU A 143 -22.03 -9.05 7.44
C GLU A 143 -22.49 -10.47 7.44
#